data_c7e18ad01cae77f39fd7c908aca3c68e
#
_entry.id   c7e18ad01cae77f39fd7c908aca3c68e
#
_cell.length_a   1.000
_cell.length_b   1.000
_cell.length_c   1.000
_cell.angle_alpha   90.00
_cell.angle_beta   90.00
_cell.angle_gamma   90.00
#
_symmetry.space_group_name_H-M   'P 1'
#
loop_
_entity.id
_entity.type
_entity.pdbx_description
1 polymer ?
#
loop_
_entity_poly.entity_id
_entity_poly.type
_entity_poly.pdbx_seq_one_letter_code
_entity_poly.pdbx_strand_id
1 'polypeptide(L)'
;MSFFRKPQKVITDDAKIRELLTRGVERVYPTAGALEKELLSEKCLTLYFGIDPTGPTLHLGHAVCLLKLRQFQDLGHNVIVLYGGFTAQIGDPTGKGEARPQLSAAAVKKNTSNYRKLIGKILDLKKANVKFLDNKEWSNKLKPADMMAIASRFTVSQVLERDMFKERQKNGQEIYLHEFLYPVFQAYDAVTMDVDMQVGGNDQTFNMLAGRTLMRKMKNKEKFVMALKLLVDPTGKKMGKTEGNMVALSDTPSDVFGKIMSWPDSMILIGFELCTKVPLNDIEALKASLERGENPKHLKLRLAEEITALIHGGSEAKKARSGFDAAFTEGKPQEFMEVRLFGKEIAEALMEKNIIASKTELRRLLCEGAITNLDSNTKMGEEFLKTAPPGKYRIGKHRFIKIHGSDTD
;
A
#
# COMPACT_ATOMS: atom_id res chain seq x y z
N MET A 1 -0.97 27.09 -14.32
CA MET A 1 -2.23 26.61 -14.94
C MET A 1 -3.01 25.83 -13.89
N SER A 2 -4.29 26.16 -13.67
CA SER A 2 -5.10 25.34 -12.76
C SER A 2 -5.51 24.05 -13.45
N PHE A 3 -5.20 22.90 -12.85
CA PHE A 3 -5.64 21.60 -13.37
C PHE A 3 -7.15 21.38 -13.21
N PHE A 4 -7.83 22.13 -12.36
CA PHE A 4 -9.25 22.01 -12.07
C PHE A 4 -10.04 23.20 -12.60
N ARG A 5 -11.14 22.92 -13.32
CA ARG A 5 -11.90 23.94 -14.07
C ARG A 5 -12.92 24.73 -13.23
N LYS A 6 -13.35 24.21 -12.10
CA LYS A 6 -14.32 24.90 -11.21
C LYS A 6 -13.97 24.63 -9.75
N PRO A 7 -14.00 25.64 -8.87
CA PRO A 7 -13.96 25.38 -7.43
C PRO A 7 -15.19 24.59 -7.03
N GLN A 8 -15.01 23.52 -6.28
CA GLN A 8 -16.11 22.79 -5.66
C GLN A 8 -16.49 23.47 -4.34
N LYS A 9 -17.74 23.29 -3.92
CA LYS A 9 -18.14 23.73 -2.57
C LYS A 9 -17.37 22.88 -1.56
N VAL A 10 -16.61 23.56 -0.73
CA VAL A 10 -15.85 22.95 0.38
C VAL A 10 -16.77 22.76 1.57
N ILE A 11 -16.63 21.66 2.26
CA ILE A 11 -17.37 21.34 3.50
C ILE A 11 -16.45 21.63 4.68
N THR A 12 -16.88 22.53 5.56
CA THR A 12 -16.16 22.97 6.77
C THR A 12 -16.76 22.36 8.04
N ASP A 13 -16.97 21.05 8.03
CA ASP A 13 -17.51 20.31 9.17
C ASP A 13 -16.39 20.03 10.18
N ASP A 14 -16.50 20.60 11.37
CA ASP A 14 -15.49 20.52 12.44
C ASP A 14 -15.15 19.07 12.83
N ALA A 15 -16.14 18.19 12.93
CA ALA A 15 -15.92 16.81 13.34
C ALA A 15 -15.14 16.03 12.27
N LYS A 16 -15.49 16.22 11.00
CA LYS A 16 -14.79 15.60 9.87
C LYS A 16 -13.37 16.15 9.71
N ILE A 17 -13.17 17.46 9.92
CA ILE A 17 -11.85 18.09 9.87
C ILE A 17 -10.98 17.57 11.00
N ARG A 18 -11.49 17.47 12.22
CA ARG A 18 -10.75 16.86 13.35
C ARG A 18 -10.37 15.42 13.08
N GLU A 19 -11.29 14.60 12.58
CA GLU A 19 -10.98 13.22 12.19
C GLU A 19 -9.92 13.16 11.08
N LEU A 20 -10.01 14.03 10.07
CA LEU A 20 -9.02 14.15 9.01
C LEU A 20 -7.62 14.47 9.54
N LEU A 21 -7.52 15.37 10.52
CA LEU A 21 -6.25 15.82 11.11
C LEU A 21 -5.68 14.85 12.14
N THR A 22 -6.47 13.89 12.65
CA THR A 22 -6.04 12.95 13.70
C THR A 22 -5.87 11.52 13.22
N ARG A 23 -6.84 10.98 12.44
CA ARG A 23 -6.82 9.59 11.98
C ARG A 23 -5.58 9.27 11.16
N GLY A 24 -4.71 8.42 11.67
CA GLY A 24 -3.51 7.95 10.98
C GLY A 24 -2.49 9.06 10.65
N VAL A 25 -2.62 10.24 11.25
CA VAL A 25 -1.67 11.34 11.05
C VAL A 25 -0.55 11.22 12.07
N GLU A 26 0.68 11.20 11.57
CA GLU A 26 1.89 11.25 12.40
C GLU A 26 2.29 12.69 12.66
N ARG A 27 2.34 13.50 11.59
CA ARG A 27 2.75 14.91 11.71
C ARG A 27 2.25 15.76 10.55
N VAL A 28 1.96 17.03 10.86
CA VAL A 28 1.59 18.06 9.87
C VAL A 28 2.59 19.21 9.94
N TYR A 29 3.03 19.68 8.77
CA TYR A 29 3.93 20.85 8.64
C TYR A 29 3.23 21.98 7.88
N PRO A 30 3.39 23.27 8.32
CA PRO A 30 4.16 23.70 9.49
C PRO A 30 3.57 23.20 10.81
N THR A 31 2.24 23.21 10.98
CA THR A 31 1.53 22.72 12.18
C THR A 31 0.12 22.24 11.80
N ALA A 32 -0.47 21.35 12.61
CA ALA A 32 -1.85 20.91 12.43
C ALA A 32 -2.84 22.09 12.53
N GLY A 33 -2.66 22.99 13.51
CA GLY A 33 -3.53 24.15 13.67
C GLY A 33 -3.48 25.14 12.50
N ALA A 34 -2.32 25.29 11.83
CA ALA A 34 -2.25 26.09 10.61
C ALA A 34 -3.05 25.47 9.46
N LEU A 35 -3.00 24.13 9.30
CA LEU A 35 -3.79 23.43 8.30
C LEU A 35 -5.29 23.45 8.65
N GLU A 36 -5.65 23.28 9.93
CA GLU A 36 -7.04 23.36 10.41
C GLU A 36 -7.66 24.71 10.04
N LYS A 37 -6.95 25.82 10.28
CA LYS A 37 -7.38 27.16 9.92
C LYS A 37 -7.66 27.30 8.41
N GLU A 38 -6.81 26.74 7.55
CA GLU A 38 -7.03 26.74 6.10
C GLU A 38 -8.24 25.88 5.71
N LEU A 39 -8.44 24.71 6.35
CA LEU A 39 -9.57 23.84 6.08
C LEU A 39 -10.92 24.46 6.48
N LEU A 40 -10.93 25.29 7.52
CA LEU A 40 -12.10 26.01 8.00
C LEU A 40 -12.38 27.31 7.21
N SER A 41 -11.44 27.77 6.36
CA SER A 41 -11.55 29.02 5.59
C SER A 41 -12.38 28.92 4.31
N GLU A 42 -13.05 27.80 4.05
CA GLU A 42 -13.78 27.49 2.80
C GLU A 42 -12.90 27.49 1.54
N LYS A 43 -11.59 27.66 1.66
CA LYS A 43 -10.65 27.62 0.55
C LYS A 43 -10.49 26.18 0.02
N CYS A 44 -10.73 26.02 -1.27
CA CYS A 44 -10.48 24.73 -1.91
C CYS A 44 -8.97 24.51 -2.07
N LEU A 45 -8.41 23.61 -1.27
CA LEU A 45 -7.00 23.20 -1.38
C LEU A 45 -6.81 22.20 -2.51
N THR A 46 -5.67 22.26 -3.19
CA THR A 46 -5.20 21.25 -4.13
C THR A 46 -4.06 20.45 -3.48
N LEU A 47 -4.28 19.15 -3.31
CA LEU A 47 -3.31 18.27 -2.68
C LEU A 47 -2.95 17.07 -3.57
N TYR A 48 -1.79 16.47 -3.33
CA TYR A 48 -1.38 15.30 -4.08
C TYR A 48 -0.76 14.20 -3.23
N PHE A 49 -0.80 13.00 -3.78
CA PHE A 49 -0.05 11.83 -3.36
C PHE A 49 0.70 11.26 -4.56
N GLY A 50 2.03 11.12 -4.44
CA GLY A 50 2.90 10.55 -5.46
C GLY A 50 3.09 9.05 -5.26
N ILE A 51 3.05 8.30 -6.35
CA ILE A 51 3.26 6.85 -6.36
C ILE A 51 4.24 6.48 -7.47
N ASP A 52 5.40 5.97 -7.09
CA ASP A 52 6.34 5.36 -8.03
C ASP A 52 5.88 3.94 -8.41
N PRO A 53 5.69 3.64 -9.70
CA PRO A 53 5.20 2.33 -10.15
C PRO A 53 6.29 1.25 -10.09
N THR A 54 6.74 0.89 -8.89
CA THR A 54 7.78 -0.12 -8.65
C THR A 54 7.28 -1.56 -8.76
N GLY A 55 6.02 -1.77 -9.07
CA GLY A 55 5.44 -3.10 -9.27
C GLY A 55 4.00 -3.04 -9.79
N PRO A 56 3.44 -4.17 -10.22
CA PRO A 56 2.17 -4.21 -10.96
C PRO A 56 0.92 -3.98 -10.10
N THR A 57 1.04 -3.90 -8.77
CA THR A 57 -0.09 -3.74 -7.86
C THR A 57 0.22 -2.76 -6.72
N LEU A 58 -0.84 -2.18 -6.17
CA LEU A 58 -0.84 -1.40 -4.95
C LEU A 58 -1.22 -2.31 -3.76
N HIS A 59 -0.82 -1.93 -2.56
CA HIS A 59 -1.08 -2.67 -1.32
C HIS A 59 -1.67 -1.76 -0.23
N LEU A 60 -2.04 -2.32 0.92
CA LEU A 60 -2.66 -1.58 2.02
C LEU A 60 -1.86 -0.36 2.48
N GLY A 61 -0.52 -0.39 2.44
CA GLY A 61 0.29 0.81 2.72
C GLY A 61 -0.03 1.99 1.80
N HIS A 62 -0.32 1.75 0.51
CA HIS A 62 -0.80 2.80 -0.38
C HIS A 62 -2.26 3.18 -0.07
N ALA A 63 -3.07 2.20 0.36
CA ALA A 63 -4.46 2.45 0.73
C ALA A 63 -4.58 3.46 1.89
N VAL A 64 -3.65 3.45 2.84
CA VAL A 64 -3.60 4.45 3.94
C VAL A 64 -3.59 5.87 3.37
N CYS A 65 -2.69 6.16 2.44
CA CYS A 65 -2.63 7.48 1.79
C CYS A 65 -3.88 7.76 0.94
N LEU A 66 -4.38 6.77 0.20
CA LEU A 66 -5.59 6.92 -0.62
C LEU A 66 -6.84 7.18 0.23
N LEU A 67 -6.97 6.56 1.40
CA LEU A 67 -8.05 6.83 2.35
C LEU A 67 -7.98 8.27 2.88
N LYS A 68 -6.79 8.76 3.17
CA LYS A 68 -6.59 10.16 3.54
C LYS A 68 -6.99 11.10 2.41
N LEU A 69 -6.56 10.82 1.18
CA LEU A 69 -7.01 11.57 0.00
C LEU A 69 -8.54 11.53 -0.16
N ARG A 70 -9.17 10.39 0.14
CA ARG A 70 -10.63 10.25 0.09
C ARG A 70 -11.32 11.18 1.09
N GLN A 71 -10.80 11.32 2.30
CA GLN A 71 -11.33 12.27 3.28
C GLN A 71 -11.30 13.71 2.74
N PHE A 72 -10.18 14.13 2.13
CA PHE A 72 -10.10 15.45 1.48
C PHE A 72 -11.04 15.57 0.28
N GLN A 73 -11.15 14.53 -0.55
CA GLN A 73 -12.07 14.49 -1.68
C GLN A 73 -13.52 14.67 -1.24
N ASP A 74 -13.91 14.03 -0.14
CA ASP A 74 -15.28 14.09 0.39
C ASP A 74 -15.59 15.45 1.02
N LEU A 75 -14.59 16.18 1.51
CA LEU A 75 -14.70 17.58 1.95
C LEU A 75 -14.71 18.58 0.77
N GLY A 76 -14.57 18.13 -0.47
CA GLY A 76 -14.62 18.98 -1.66
C GLY A 76 -13.28 19.56 -2.12
N HIS A 77 -12.16 19.17 -1.50
CA HIS A 77 -10.82 19.57 -1.94
C HIS A 77 -10.38 18.86 -3.21
N ASN A 78 -9.48 19.45 -3.97
CA ASN A 78 -8.91 18.90 -5.19
C ASN A 78 -7.81 17.90 -4.89
N VAL A 79 -7.93 16.69 -5.43
CA VAL A 79 -7.01 15.58 -5.19
C VAL A 79 -6.27 15.21 -6.48
N ILE A 80 -4.96 15.14 -6.44
CA ILE A 80 -4.12 14.65 -7.52
C ILE A 80 -3.45 13.35 -7.08
N VAL A 81 -3.59 12.31 -7.88
CA VAL A 81 -2.72 11.13 -7.82
C VAL A 81 -1.64 11.31 -8.87
N LEU A 82 -0.41 11.44 -8.42
CA LEU A 82 0.75 11.63 -9.29
C LEU A 82 1.46 10.31 -9.51
N TYR A 83 1.57 9.88 -10.75
CA TYR A 83 2.44 8.76 -11.11
C TYR A 83 3.88 9.24 -11.28
N GLY A 84 4.79 8.55 -10.61
CA GLY A 84 6.23 8.76 -10.74
C GLY A 84 6.78 8.09 -12.00
N GLY A 85 6.27 8.46 -13.19
CA GLY A 85 6.73 7.87 -14.44
C GLY A 85 8.20 8.17 -14.75
N PHE A 86 8.72 9.29 -14.25
CA PHE A 86 10.13 9.66 -14.32
C PHE A 86 10.89 9.25 -13.05
N THR A 87 10.38 9.59 -11.86
CA THR A 87 11.07 9.33 -10.58
C THR A 87 11.27 7.84 -10.29
N ALA A 88 10.36 6.98 -10.72
CA ALA A 88 10.52 5.53 -10.61
C ALA A 88 11.73 4.97 -11.39
N GLN A 89 12.20 5.68 -12.43
CA GLN A 89 13.39 5.29 -13.18
C GLN A 89 14.69 5.68 -12.43
N ILE A 90 14.63 6.69 -11.54
CA ILE A 90 15.73 7.04 -10.65
C ILE A 90 15.78 6.05 -9.48
N GLY A 91 14.62 5.79 -8.87
CA GLY A 91 14.45 4.98 -7.67
C GLY A 91 14.59 5.80 -6.38
N ASP A 92 13.56 5.76 -5.54
CA ASP A 92 13.60 6.39 -4.21
C ASP A 92 14.57 5.63 -3.29
N PRO A 93 15.63 6.28 -2.80
CA PRO A 93 16.59 5.65 -1.90
C PRO A 93 16.04 5.43 -0.47
N THR A 94 14.86 5.97 -0.12
CA THR A 94 14.30 5.95 1.24
C THR A 94 14.21 4.54 1.82
N GLY A 95 14.79 4.35 3.01
CA GLY A 95 14.70 3.10 3.79
C GLY A 95 15.38 1.90 3.17
N LYS A 96 16.40 2.11 2.32
CA LYS A 96 17.20 1.04 1.70
C LYS A 96 18.68 1.19 2.06
N GLY A 97 19.29 0.08 2.45
CA GLY A 97 20.74 -0.02 2.65
C GLY A 97 21.54 -0.02 1.35
N GLU A 98 20.89 -0.22 0.20
CA GLU A 98 21.51 -0.28 -1.11
C GLU A 98 20.72 0.55 -2.14
N ALA A 99 21.39 0.96 -3.23
CA ALA A 99 20.74 1.63 -4.34
C ALA A 99 19.67 0.75 -4.98
N ARG A 100 18.54 1.33 -5.34
CA ARG A 100 17.49 0.59 -6.05
C ARG A 100 17.88 0.34 -7.50
N PRO A 101 17.60 -0.86 -8.06
CA PRO A 101 17.69 -1.06 -9.49
C PRO A 101 16.81 -0.07 -10.24
N GLN A 102 17.39 0.56 -11.27
CA GLN A 102 16.65 1.46 -12.14
C GLN A 102 15.63 0.70 -12.99
N LEU A 103 14.42 1.23 -13.06
CA LEU A 103 13.37 0.65 -13.89
C LEU A 103 13.39 1.25 -15.30
N SER A 104 13.16 0.40 -16.31
CA SER A 104 12.93 0.90 -17.67
C SER A 104 11.57 1.61 -17.79
N ALA A 105 11.45 2.57 -18.70
CA ALA A 105 10.19 3.26 -19.00
C ALA A 105 9.06 2.27 -19.40
N ALA A 106 9.41 1.17 -20.08
CA ALA A 106 8.47 0.11 -20.45
C ALA A 106 7.95 -0.64 -19.21
N ALA A 107 8.81 -0.97 -18.24
CA ALA A 107 8.43 -1.59 -16.99
C ALA A 107 7.51 -0.68 -16.16
N VAL A 108 7.85 0.61 -16.07
CA VAL A 108 7.03 1.63 -15.39
C VAL A 108 5.63 1.71 -16.02
N LYS A 109 5.55 1.78 -17.35
CA LYS A 109 4.27 1.81 -18.09
C LYS A 109 3.43 0.55 -17.84
N LYS A 110 4.06 -0.63 -17.87
CA LYS A 110 3.40 -1.91 -17.56
C LYS A 110 2.85 -1.93 -16.14
N ASN A 111 3.65 -1.51 -15.16
CA ASN A 111 3.24 -1.48 -13.75
C ASN A 111 2.07 -0.52 -13.52
N THR A 112 2.07 0.65 -14.17
CA THR A 112 1.03 1.68 -13.98
C THR A 112 -0.33 1.27 -14.57
N SER A 113 -0.38 0.35 -15.51
CA SER A 113 -1.57 0.04 -16.33
C SER A 113 -2.84 -0.27 -15.52
N ASN A 114 -2.70 -0.89 -14.35
CA ASN A 114 -3.83 -1.28 -13.49
C ASN A 114 -4.07 -0.32 -12.30
N TYR A 115 -3.19 0.65 -12.06
CA TYR A 115 -3.25 1.49 -10.86
C TYR A 115 -4.54 2.30 -10.76
N ARG A 116 -5.00 2.88 -11.89
CA ARG A 116 -6.25 3.65 -11.89
C ARG A 116 -7.45 2.84 -11.41
N LYS A 117 -7.55 1.56 -11.83
CA LYS A 117 -8.61 0.65 -11.39
C LYS A 117 -8.51 0.35 -9.89
N LEU A 118 -7.29 0.10 -9.39
CA LEU A 118 -7.06 -0.18 -7.97
C LEU A 118 -7.35 1.04 -7.09
N ILE A 119 -6.93 2.23 -7.51
CA ILE A 119 -7.19 3.50 -6.82
C ILE A 119 -8.69 3.80 -6.78
N GLY A 120 -9.42 3.47 -7.85
CA GLY A 120 -10.87 3.63 -7.93
C GLY A 120 -11.69 2.76 -6.96
N LYS A 121 -11.06 1.79 -6.29
CA LYS A 121 -11.68 1.07 -5.17
C LYS A 121 -11.83 1.95 -3.91
N ILE A 122 -11.03 3.01 -3.81
CA ILE A 122 -10.98 3.90 -2.64
C ILE A 122 -11.45 5.32 -2.99
N LEU A 123 -10.88 5.92 -4.05
CA LEU A 123 -11.27 7.25 -4.52
C LEU A 123 -12.50 7.17 -5.43
N ASP A 124 -13.37 8.18 -5.34
CA ASP A 124 -14.49 8.32 -6.27
C ASP A 124 -14.02 8.99 -7.57
N LEU A 125 -13.76 8.18 -8.58
CA LEU A 125 -13.25 8.65 -9.88
C LEU A 125 -14.31 9.33 -10.74
N LYS A 126 -15.59 9.35 -10.33
CA LYS A 126 -16.67 10.06 -11.01
C LYS A 126 -16.70 11.55 -10.63
N LYS A 127 -16.16 11.90 -9.46
CA LYS A 127 -16.09 13.29 -9.00
C LYS A 127 -15.08 14.09 -9.83
N ALA A 128 -15.40 15.36 -10.11
CA ALA A 128 -14.56 16.25 -10.90
C ALA A 128 -13.30 16.73 -10.16
N ASN A 129 -13.24 16.55 -8.83
CA ASN A 129 -12.13 16.97 -7.96
C ASN A 129 -11.03 15.91 -7.81
N VAL A 130 -10.95 14.93 -8.70
CA VAL A 130 -9.83 13.98 -8.75
C VAL A 130 -9.15 14.01 -10.11
N LYS A 131 -7.82 14.02 -10.11
CA LYS A 131 -6.99 13.97 -11.32
C LYS A 131 -5.83 13.00 -11.17
N PHE A 132 -5.42 12.47 -12.31
CA PHE A 132 -4.22 11.65 -12.45
C PHE A 132 -3.24 12.38 -13.34
N LEU A 133 -2.03 12.55 -12.87
CA LEU A 133 -0.92 13.17 -13.61
C LEU A 133 0.29 12.22 -13.62
N ASP A 134 1.21 12.46 -14.53
CA ASP A 134 2.46 11.70 -14.63
C ASP A 134 3.63 12.70 -14.70
N ASN A 135 4.58 12.60 -13.78
CA ASN A 135 5.68 13.55 -13.69
C ASN A 135 6.66 13.50 -14.87
N LYS A 136 6.61 12.45 -15.70
CA LYS A 136 7.37 12.43 -16.97
C LYS A 136 6.95 13.53 -17.94
N GLU A 137 5.71 14.06 -17.83
CA GLU A 137 5.19 15.09 -18.72
C GLU A 137 5.98 16.41 -18.62
N TRP A 138 6.56 16.69 -17.48
CA TRP A 138 7.39 17.88 -17.25
C TRP A 138 8.86 17.54 -17.00
N SER A 139 9.18 16.44 -16.29
CA SER A 139 10.57 16.11 -15.98
C SER A 139 11.38 15.77 -17.24
N ASN A 140 10.79 15.11 -18.24
CA ASN A 140 11.45 14.82 -19.51
C ASN A 140 11.71 16.10 -20.37
N LYS A 141 11.09 17.21 -20.04
CA LYS A 141 11.27 18.49 -20.79
C LYS A 141 12.29 19.40 -20.15
N LEU A 142 12.81 19.06 -18.96
CA LEU A 142 13.84 19.84 -18.29
C LEU A 142 15.13 19.83 -19.09
N LYS A 143 15.66 21.01 -19.35
CA LYS A 143 16.98 21.20 -19.93
C LYS A 143 18.06 21.15 -18.84
N PRO A 144 19.32 20.89 -19.16
CA PRO A 144 20.40 20.92 -18.17
C PRO A 144 20.46 22.21 -17.35
N ALA A 145 20.22 23.36 -17.99
CA ALA A 145 20.17 24.66 -17.29
C ALA A 145 19.04 24.73 -16.24
N ASP A 146 17.87 24.17 -16.55
CA ASP A 146 16.74 24.11 -15.61
C ASP A 146 17.09 23.23 -14.42
N MET A 147 17.73 22.06 -14.69
CA MET A 147 18.20 21.17 -13.63
C MET A 147 19.21 21.84 -12.71
N MET A 148 20.18 22.58 -13.25
CA MET A 148 21.15 23.33 -12.46
C MET A 148 20.47 24.42 -11.61
N ALA A 149 19.48 25.14 -12.17
CA ALA A 149 18.72 26.14 -11.44
C ALA A 149 17.89 25.57 -10.30
N ILE A 150 17.32 24.34 -10.46
CA ILE A 150 16.60 23.65 -9.40
C ILE A 150 17.58 23.09 -8.35
N ALA A 151 18.63 22.38 -8.78
CA ALA A 151 19.59 21.74 -7.89
C ALA A 151 20.35 22.77 -7.02
N SER A 152 20.64 23.98 -7.53
CA SER A 152 21.29 25.05 -6.77
C SER A 152 20.47 25.57 -5.57
N ARG A 153 19.20 25.16 -5.47
CA ARG A 153 18.35 25.48 -4.31
C ARG A 153 18.55 24.54 -3.11
N PHE A 154 19.30 23.47 -3.29
CA PHE A 154 19.62 22.49 -2.24
C PHE A 154 21.11 22.45 -1.99
N THR A 155 21.49 22.20 -0.74
CA THR A 155 22.91 21.95 -0.39
C THR A 155 23.14 20.45 -0.26
N VAL A 156 24.36 20.01 -0.55
CA VAL A 156 24.78 18.61 -0.35
C VAL A 156 24.58 18.20 1.11
N SER A 157 24.94 19.07 2.07
CA SER A 157 24.76 18.81 3.50
C SER A 157 23.31 18.50 3.85
N GLN A 158 22.34 19.27 3.31
CA GLN A 158 20.90 19.02 3.55
C GLN A 158 20.46 17.65 3.04
N VAL A 159 20.98 17.20 1.89
CA VAL A 159 20.62 15.89 1.34
C VAL A 159 21.28 14.75 2.11
N LEU A 160 22.50 14.95 2.57
CA LEU A 160 23.25 13.99 3.39
C LEU A 160 22.72 13.83 4.82
N GLU A 161 21.89 14.75 5.31
CA GLU A 161 21.23 14.63 6.62
C GLU A 161 20.24 13.46 6.72
N ARG A 162 19.88 12.82 5.60
CA ARG A 162 19.00 11.65 5.61
C ARG A 162 19.67 10.47 6.34
N ASP A 163 18.95 9.86 7.28
CA ASP A 163 19.47 8.80 8.14
C ASP A 163 20.10 7.65 7.34
N MET A 164 19.49 7.27 6.24
CA MET A 164 20.01 6.19 5.39
C MET A 164 21.34 6.55 4.71
N PHE A 165 21.58 7.82 4.34
CA PHE A 165 22.87 8.24 3.79
C PHE A 165 23.93 8.29 4.88
N LYS A 166 23.58 8.77 6.09
CA LYS A 166 24.46 8.73 7.25
C LYS A 166 24.86 7.31 7.61
N GLU A 167 23.89 6.38 7.58
CA GLU A 167 24.14 4.97 7.87
C GLU A 167 25.05 4.35 6.80
N ARG A 168 24.80 4.57 5.53
CA ARG A 168 25.64 4.08 4.42
C ARG A 168 27.05 4.66 4.48
N GLN A 169 27.20 5.96 4.76
CA GLN A 169 28.52 6.56 4.97
C GLN A 169 29.27 5.91 6.13
N LYS A 170 28.59 5.70 7.28
CA LYS A 170 29.18 5.04 8.45
C LYS A 170 29.63 3.62 8.14
N ASN A 171 28.90 2.92 7.28
CA ASN A 171 29.20 1.53 6.88
C ASN A 171 30.14 1.43 5.67
N GLY A 172 30.69 2.55 5.17
CA GLY A 172 31.56 2.58 4.00
C GLY A 172 30.89 2.18 2.68
N GLN A 173 29.55 2.27 2.61
CA GLN A 173 28.76 1.92 1.43
C GLN A 173 28.67 3.08 0.45
N GLU A 174 28.67 2.78 -0.85
CA GLU A 174 28.59 3.80 -1.90
C GLU A 174 27.24 4.49 -1.92
N ILE A 175 27.25 5.81 -2.19
CA ILE A 175 26.07 6.64 -2.43
C ILE A 175 26.21 7.24 -3.81
N TYR A 176 25.30 6.91 -4.70
CA TYR A 176 25.36 7.36 -6.09
C TYR A 176 24.71 8.74 -6.26
N LEU A 177 25.28 9.57 -7.14
CA LEU A 177 24.84 10.94 -7.37
C LEU A 177 23.37 11.05 -7.76
N HIS A 178 22.85 10.11 -8.56
CA HIS A 178 21.43 10.11 -8.97
C HIS A 178 20.45 9.98 -7.78
N GLU A 179 20.87 9.35 -6.67
CA GLU A 179 20.04 9.21 -5.47
C GLU A 179 19.77 10.56 -4.78
N PHE A 180 20.71 11.52 -4.91
CA PHE A 180 20.50 12.90 -4.46
C PHE A 180 19.49 13.66 -5.33
N LEU A 181 19.34 13.28 -6.59
CA LEU A 181 18.43 13.93 -7.51
C LEU A 181 16.98 13.50 -7.27
N TYR A 182 16.72 12.33 -6.69
CA TYR A 182 15.36 11.87 -6.44
C TYR A 182 14.51 12.89 -5.64
N PRO A 183 14.91 13.34 -4.44
CA PRO A 183 14.15 14.32 -3.69
C PRO A 183 14.04 15.67 -4.39
N VAL A 184 15.00 16.03 -5.25
CA VAL A 184 14.96 17.26 -6.04
C VAL A 184 13.85 17.20 -7.10
N PHE A 185 13.72 16.08 -7.80
CA PHE A 185 12.65 15.87 -8.79
C PHE A 185 11.28 15.80 -8.11
N GLN A 186 11.15 15.10 -6.99
CA GLN A 186 9.89 15.08 -6.22
C GLN A 186 9.52 16.48 -5.70
N ALA A 187 10.51 17.29 -5.32
CA ALA A 187 10.27 18.67 -4.93
C ALA A 187 9.78 19.51 -6.12
N TYR A 188 10.34 19.30 -7.29
CA TYR A 188 9.94 20.01 -8.51
C TYR A 188 8.52 19.63 -8.97
N ASP A 189 8.07 18.40 -8.72
CA ASP A 189 6.68 18.00 -8.96
C ASP A 189 5.69 18.94 -8.27
N ALA A 190 5.93 19.24 -6.99
CA ALA A 190 5.09 20.17 -6.22
C ALA A 190 5.05 21.58 -6.83
N VAL A 191 6.21 22.09 -7.28
CA VAL A 191 6.34 23.40 -7.91
C VAL A 191 5.62 23.46 -9.25
N THR A 192 5.75 22.41 -10.06
CA THR A 192 5.11 22.33 -11.39
C THR A 192 3.59 22.24 -11.27
N MET A 193 3.10 21.44 -10.32
CA MET A 193 1.66 21.32 -10.07
C MET A 193 1.07 22.50 -9.29
N ASP A 194 1.89 23.38 -8.71
CA ASP A 194 1.48 24.51 -7.88
C ASP A 194 0.49 24.14 -6.77
N VAL A 195 0.74 23.02 -6.10
CA VAL A 195 -0.14 22.45 -5.08
C VAL A 195 -0.04 23.16 -3.74
N ASP A 196 -1.10 23.06 -2.94
CA ASP A 196 -1.16 23.62 -1.58
C ASP A 196 -0.65 22.62 -0.54
N MET A 197 -0.72 21.30 -0.84
CA MET A 197 -0.41 20.27 0.14
C MET A 197 0.11 18.98 -0.51
N GLN A 198 0.92 18.24 0.23
CA GLN A 198 1.34 16.88 -0.10
C GLN A 198 1.03 15.93 1.07
N VAL A 199 0.50 14.75 0.72
CA VAL A 199 0.25 13.65 1.66
C VAL A 199 1.20 12.50 1.33
N GLY A 200 1.74 11.83 2.34
CA GLY A 200 2.59 10.66 2.17
C GLY A 200 2.86 9.94 3.48
N GLY A 201 3.46 8.76 3.43
CA GLY A 201 3.92 8.06 4.62
C GLY A 201 5.02 8.86 5.35
N ASN A 202 5.16 8.64 6.65
CA ASN A 202 6.16 9.34 7.47
C ASN A 202 7.59 9.13 6.97
N ASP A 203 7.88 8.00 6.32
CA ASP A 203 9.16 7.73 5.66
C ASP A 203 9.47 8.68 4.48
N GLN A 204 8.48 9.34 3.93
CA GLN A 204 8.60 10.34 2.86
C GLN A 204 8.74 11.78 3.36
N THR A 205 8.80 11.99 4.68
CA THR A 205 8.81 13.34 5.29
C THR A 205 9.91 14.22 4.72
N PHE A 206 11.13 13.72 4.59
CA PHE A 206 12.24 14.49 4.01
C PHE A 206 11.93 14.96 2.58
N ASN A 207 11.50 14.04 1.72
CA ASN A 207 11.19 14.34 0.32
C ASN A 207 10.03 15.38 0.23
N MET A 208 9.01 15.23 1.07
CA MET A 208 7.88 16.17 1.13
C MET A 208 8.30 17.56 1.60
N LEU A 209 9.21 17.65 2.58
CA LEU A 209 9.76 18.91 3.08
C LEU A 209 10.70 19.56 2.07
N ALA A 210 11.46 18.78 1.28
CA ALA A 210 12.21 19.31 0.15
C ALA A 210 11.28 20.05 -0.83
N GLY A 211 10.11 19.47 -1.13
CA GLY A 211 9.07 20.10 -1.94
C GLY A 211 8.55 21.41 -1.33
N ARG A 212 8.32 21.44 -0.02
CA ARG A 212 7.92 22.66 0.72
C ARG A 212 8.98 23.74 0.63
N THR A 213 10.26 23.38 0.80
CA THR A 213 11.39 24.30 0.67
C THR A 213 11.49 24.89 -0.73
N LEU A 214 11.35 24.06 -1.76
CA LEU A 214 11.44 24.51 -3.15
C LEU A 214 10.26 25.41 -3.54
N MET A 215 9.04 25.10 -3.08
CA MET A 215 7.86 25.94 -3.26
C MET A 215 8.08 27.37 -2.70
N ARG A 216 8.62 27.49 -1.50
CA ARG A 216 8.97 28.79 -0.91
C ARG A 216 10.00 29.54 -1.75
N LYS A 217 11.08 28.85 -2.17
CA LYS A 217 12.19 29.48 -2.91
C LYS A 217 11.83 29.87 -4.33
N MET A 218 10.93 29.14 -5.01
CA MET A 218 10.60 29.36 -6.41
C MET A 218 9.26 30.08 -6.63
N LYS A 219 8.30 29.91 -5.71
CA LYS A 219 6.93 30.42 -5.86
C LYS A 219 6.53 31.41 -4.76
N ASN A 220 7.37 31.60 -3.74
CA ASN A 220 7.01 32.35 -2.52
C ASN A 220 5.68 31.86 -1.91
N LYS A 221 5.42 30.55 -1.99
CA LYS A 221 4.20 29.89 -1.56
C LYS A 221 4.49 28.88 -0.46
N GLU A 222 3.70 28.92 0.61
CA GLU A 222 3.73 27.89 1.64
C GLU A 222 3.03 26.63 1.12
N LYS A 223 3.60 25.48 1.40
CA LYS A 223 3.03 24.17 1.10
C LYS A 223 2.90 23.34 2.37
N PHE A 224 1.71 22.85 2.64
CA PHE A 224 1.50 21.90 3.73
C PHE A 224 2.06 20.52 3.39
N VAL A 225 2.48 19.82 4.44
CA VAL A 225 2.90 18.41 4.36
C VAL A 225 2.19 17.65 5.47
N MET A 226 1.53 16.55 5.10
CA MET A 226 0.92 15.62 6.06
C MET A 226 1.63 14.27 5.96
N ALA A 227 2.40 13.95 6.98
CA ALA A 227 3.05 12.66 7.17
C ALA A 227 2.08 11.71 7.89
N LEU A 228 1.83 10.55 7.30
CA LEU A 228 0.93 9.54 7.84
C LEU A 228 1.71 8.43 8.53
N LYS A 229 1.11 7.82 9.55
CA LYS A 229 1.62 6.61 10.19
C LYS A 229 1.83 5.51 9.16
N LEU A 230 2.89 4.74 9.33
CA LEU A 230 3.18 3.60 8.48
C LEU A 230 2.44 2.37 8.99
N LEU A 231 1.93 1.56 8.07
CA LEU A 231 1.43 0.23 8.40
C LEU A 231 2.63 -0.71 8.56
N VAL A 232 3.07 -0.87 9.80
CA VAL A 232 4.23 -1.69 10.18
C VAL A 232 3.79 -2.79 11.13
N ASP A 233 4.48 -3.92 11.11
CA ASP A 233 4.28 -4.97 12.08
C ASP A 233 4.91 -4.61 13.45
N PRO A 234 4.70 -5.43 14.50
CA PRO A 234 5.25 -5.15 15.85
C PRO A 234 6.77 -5.06 15.91
N THR A 235 7.50 -5.58 14.92
CA THR A 235 8.96 -5.48 14.82
C THR A 235 9.41 -4.19 14.15
N GLY A 236 8.49 -3.32 13.73
CA GLY A 236 8.76 -2.12 12.96
C GLY A 236 8.94 -2.35 11.46
N LYS A 237 8.72 -3.58 11.00
CA LYS A 237 8.90 -3.98 9.61
C LYS A 237 7.69 -3.56 8.78
N LYS A 238 7.91 -2.85 7.69
CA LYS A 238 6.84 -2.41 6.80
C LYS A 238 6.11 -3.59 6.17
N MET A 239 4.78 -3.48 6.08
CA MET A 239 3.98 -4.41 5.28
C MET A 239 4.29 -4.19 3.80
N GLY A 240 5.06 -5.10 3.19
CA GLY A 240 5.54 -4.91 1.81
C GLY A 240 5.86 -6.21 1.08
N LYS A 241 6.21 -6.07 -0.21
CA LYS A 241 6.49 -7.20 -1.11
C LYS A 241 7.65 -8.09 -0.64
N THR A 242 8.70 -7.46 -0.13
CA THR A 242 9.94 -8.15 0.26
C THR A 242 9.74 -9.09 1.44
N GLU A 243 8.66 -8.89 2.20
CA GLU A 243 8.40 -9.55 3.47
C GLU A 243 7.38 -10.69 3.39
N GLY A 244 6.78 -10.91 2.22
CA GLY A 244 5.78 -11.96 2.03
C GLY A 244 4.42 -11.74 2.73
N ASN A 245 4.28 -10.63 3.48
CA ASN A 245 3.08 -10.28 4.26
C ASN A 245 2.18 -9.23 3.59
N MET A 246 2.43 -8.92 2.33
CA MET A 246 1.71 -7.89 1.58
C MET A 246 0.26 -8.29 1.31
N VAL A 247 -0.68 -7.43 1.71
CA VAL A 247 -2.07 -7.48 1.24
C VAL A 247 -2.21 -6.53 0.05
N ALA A 248 -2.36 -7.10 -1.15
CA ALA A 248 -2.49 -6.32 -2.37
C ALA A 248 -3.95 -5.90 -2.63
N LEU A 249 -4.15 -4.72 -3.20
CA LEU A 249 -5.50 -4.28 -3.62
C LEU A 249 -6.04 -5.10 -4.81
N SER A 250 -5.19 -5.91 -5.43
CA SER A 250 -5.53 -6.86 -6.50
C SER A 250 -5.84 -8.27 -6.00
N ASP A 251 -5.57 -8.57 -4.73
CA ASP A 251 -5.87 -9.88 -4.14
C ASP A 251 -7.37 -10.19 -4.24
N THR A 252 -7.73 -11.47 -4.25
CA THR A 252 -9.12 -11.89 -4.19
C THR A 252 -9.74 -11.57 -2.82
N PRO A 253 -11.08 -11.50 -2.68
CA PRO A 253 -11.71 -11.28 -1.38
C PRO A 253 -11.28 -12.29 -0.32
N SER A 254 -11.20 -13.57 -0.68
CA SER A 254 -10.76 -14.66 0.21
C SER A 254 -9.29 -14.51 0.63
N ASP A 255 -8.41 -14.11 -0.31
CA ASP A 255 -6.99 -13.86 0.00
C ASP A 255 -6.81 -12.66 0.94
N VAL A 256 -7.51 -11.53 0.66
CA VAL A 256 -7.48 -10.36 1.54
C VAL A 256 -7.90 -10.77 2.94
N PHE A 257 -9.05 -11.45 3.06
CA PHE A 257 -9.58 -11.89 4.35
C PHE A 257 -8.61 -12.79 5.11
N GLY A 258 -8.10 -13.84 4.45
CA GLY A 258 -7.16 -14.80 5.02
C GLY A 258 -5.84 -14.16 5.46
N LYS A 259 -5.28 -13.25 4.65
CA LYS A 259 -4.06 -12.50 4.98
C LYS A 259 -4.25 -11.62 6.21
N ILE A 260 -5.39 -10.91 6.34
CA ILE A 260 -5.69 -10.11 7.54
C ILE A 260 -5.85 -11.01 8.77
N MET A 261 -6.52 -12.15 8.63
CA MET A 261 -6.64 -13.12 9.74
C MET A 261 -5.29 -13.67 10.20
N SER A 262 -4.26 -13.66 9.35
CA SER A 262 -2.91 -14.08 9.72
C SER A 262 -2.08 -13.00 10.43
N TRP A 263 -2.57 -11.77 10.51
CA TRP A 263 -1.86 -10.69 11.20
C TRP A 263 -1.71 -10.97 12.71
N PRO A 264 -0.63 -10.51 13.34
CA PRO A 264 -0.52 -10.52 14.80
C PRO A 264 -1.66 -9.70 15.45
N ASP A 265 -2.05 -10.07 16.67
CA ASP A 265 -3.15 -9.37 17.37
C ASP A 265 -2.83 -7.90 17.65
N SER A 266 -1.56 -7.57 17.84
CA SER A 266 -1.06 -6.19 17.97
C SER A 266 -1.32 -5.30 16.75
N MET A 267 -1.62 -5.90 15.59
CA MET A 267 -1.98 -5.17 14.37
C MET A 267 -3.46 -4.79 14.29
N ILE A 268 -4.32 -5.29 15.20
CA ILE A 268 -5.77 -5.10 15.10
C ILE A 268 -6.14 -3.62 15.15
N LEU A 269 -5.73 -2.90 16.19
CA LEU A 269 -6.11 -1.50 16.37
C LEU A 269 -5.54 -0.59 15.31
N ILE A 270 -4.26 -0.76 14.96
CA ILE A 270 -3.65 0.03 13.88
C ILE A 270 -4.26 -0.30 12.51
N GLY A 271 -4.66 -1.55 12.29
CA GLY A 271 -5.41 -1.96 11.11
C GLY A 271 -6.75 -1.25 10.99
N PHE A 272 -7.51 -1.16 12.07
CA PHE A 272 -8.76 -0.38 12.11
C PHE A 272 -8.53 1.10 11.85
N GLU A 273 -7.53 1.71 12.52
CA GLU A 273 -7.22 3.13 12.35
C GLU A 273 -6.82 3.47 10.91
N LEU A 274 -5.90 2.70 10.32
CA LEU A 274 -5.26 3.05 9.05
C LEU A 274 -5.96 2.49 7.81
N CYS A 275 -6.64 1.35 7.94
CA CYS A 275 -7.13 0.59 6.77
C CYS A 275 -8.65 0.45 6.70
N THR A 276 -9.40 1.11 7.59
CA THR A 276 -10.87 1.05 7.58
C THR A 276 -11.51 2.44 7.68
N LYS A 277 -12.84 2.49 7.59
CA LYS A 277 -13.65 3.69 7.83
C LYS A 277 -14.38 3.66 9.18
N VAL A 278 -14.06 2.69 10.03
CA VAL A 278 -14.66 2.59 11.37
C VAL A 278 -14.35 3.86 12.18
N PRO A 279 -15.34 4.54 12.79
CA PRO A 279 -15.11 5.79 13.53
C PRO A 279 -14.06 5.63 14.64
N LEU A 280 -13.28 6.69 14.91
CA LEU A 280 -12.23 6.64 15.93
C LEU A 280 -12.79 6.31 17.32
N ASN A 281 -13.98 6.82 17.68
CA ASN A 281 -14.63 6.50 18.95
C ASN A 281 -14.96 5.00 19.08
N ASP A 282 -15.34 4.35 17.97
CA ASP A 282 -15.57 2.90 17.95
C ASP A 282 -14.25 2.15 18.14
N ILE A 283 -13.15 2.65 17.55
CA ILE A 283 -11.82 2.03 17.71
C ILE A 283 -11.35 2.12 19.17
N GLU A 284 -11.61 3.23 19.87
CA GLU A 284 -11.35 3.36 21.30
C GLU A 284 -12.20 2.35 22.13
N ALA A 285 -13.45 2.13 21.75
CA ALA A 285 -14.29 1.12 22.37
C ALA A 285 -13.75 -0.31 22.14
N LEU A 286 -13.23 -0.61 20.93
CA LEU A 286 -12.56 -1.88 20.62
C LEU A 286 -11.28 -2.06 21.45
N LYS A 287 -10.50 -1.00 21.64
CA LYS A 287 -9.32 -1.02 22.51
C LYS A 287 -9.68 -1.38 23.94
N ALA A 288 -10.67 -0.67 24.52
CA ALA A 288 -11.16 -0.96 25.86
C ALA A 288 -11.72 -2.40 26.01
N SER A 289 -12.29 -2.97 24.94
CA SER A 289 -12.78 -4.35 24.91
C SER A 289 -11.62 -5.35 24.96
N LEU A 290 -10.55 -5.14 24.18
CA LEU A 290 -9.33 -5.96 24.27
C LEU A 290 -8.67 -5.91 25.65
N GLU A 291 -8.60 -4.71 26.24
CA GLU A 291 -8.04 -4.52 27.59
C GLU A 291 -8.86 -5.26 28.68
N ARG A 292 -10.16 -5.46 28.47
CA ARG A 292 -11.02 -6.28 29.33
C ARG A 292 -10.94 -7.79 29.06
N GLY A 293 -10.10 -8.22 28.11
CA GLY A 293 -9.88 -9.63 27.82
C GLY A 293 -10.81 -10.23 26.75
N GLU A 294 -11.46 -9.41 25.89
CA GLU A 294 -12.19 -9.94 24.76
C GLU A 294 -11.25 -10.72 23.85
N ASN A 295 -11.75 -11.81 23.26
CA ASN A 295 -10.96 -12.66 22.39
C ASN A 295 -10.58 -11.89 21.09
N PRO A 296 -9.28 -11.65 20.85
CA PRO A 296 -8.80 -10.91 19.66
C PRO A 296 -9.30 -11.48 18.33
N LYS A 297 -9.63 -12.77 18.29
CA LYS A 297 -10.16 -13.43 17.07
C LYS A 297 -11.42 -12.72 16.54
N HIS A 298 -12.33 -12.30 17.42
CA HIS A 298 -13.59 -11.66 17.01
C HIS A 298 -13.32 -10.30 16.34
N LEU A 299 -12.42 -9.51 16.95
CA LEU A 299 -12.04 -8.22 16.41
C LEU A 299 -11.25 -8.36 15.10
N LYS A 300 -10.40 -9.37 15.00
CA LYS A 300 -9.66 -9.66 13.78
C LYS A 300 -10.58 -10.07 12.63
N LEU A 301 -11.62 -10.88 12.92
CA LEU A 301 -12.65 -11.23 11.95
C LEU A 301 -13.40 -9.98 11.45
N ARG A 302 -13.77 -9.06 12.36
CA ARG A 302 -14.37 -7.77 11.99
C ARG A 302 -13.39 -6.92 11.15
N LEU A 303 -12.13 -6.83 11.53
CA LEU A 303 -11.11 -6.10 10.78
C LEU A 303 -10.94 -6.67 9.35
N ALA A 304 -10.90 -8.00 9.22
CA ALA A 304 -10.78 -8.67 7.93
C ALA A 304 -12.00 -8.37 7.04
N GLU A 305 -13.19 -8.39 7.61
CA GLU A 305 -14.43 -8.05 6.91
C GLU A 305 -14.44 -6.58 6.45
N GLU A 306 -14.09 -5.63 7.33
CA GLU A 306 -14.04 -4.19 7.01
C GLU A 306 -13.02 -3.88 5.88
N ILE A 307 -11.80 -4.45 5.96
CA ILE A 307 -10.79 -4.23 4.92
C ILE A 307 -11.21 -4.90 3.59
N THR A 308 -11.78 -6.10 3.65
CA THR A 308 -12.29 -6.76 2.44
C THR A 308 -13.44 -5.96 1.83
N ALA A 309 -14.35 -5.43 2.65
CA ALA A 309 -15.44 -4.58 2.19
C ALA A 309 -14.95 -3.27 1.57
N LEU A 310 -13.90 -2.66 2.12
CA LEU A 310 -13.27 -1.47 1.54
C LEU A 310 -12.77 -1.72 0.12
N ILE A 311 -12.19 -2.90 -0.13
CA ILE A 311 -11.53 -3.24 -1.40
C ILE A 311 -12.52 -3.83 -2.42
N HIS A 312 -13.48 -4.64 -1.97
CA HIS A 312 -14.33 -5.46 -2.84
C HIS A 312 -15.84 -5.21 -2.68
N GLY A 313 -16.22 -4.43 -1.67
CA GLY A 313 -17.63 -4.20 -1.32
C GLY A 313 -18.17 -5.21 -0.29
N GLY A 314 -19.24 -4.83 0.40
CA GLY A 314 -19.76 -5.58 1.54
C GLY A 314 -20.28 -6.98 1.21
N SER A 315 -20.85 -7.20 0.01
CA SER A 315 -21.32 -8.53 -0.42
C SER A 315 -20.17 -9.54 -0.49
N GLU A 316 -19.05 -9.15 -1.13
CA GLU A 316 -17.88 -10.02 -1.29
C GLU A 316 -17.17 -10.24 0.05
N ALA A 317 -17.16 -9.24 0.95
CA ALA A 317 -16.61 -9.38 2.29
C ALA A 317 -17.39 -10.43 3.12
N LYS A 318 -18.72 -10.41 3.07
CA LYS A 318 -19.56 -11.41 3.74
C LYS A 318 -19.34 -12.82 3.20
N LYS A 319 -19.19 -12.98 1.86
CA LYS A 319 -18.86 -14.27 1.25
C LYS A 319 -17.49 -14.77 1.73
N ALA A 320 -16.47 -13.88 1.72
CA ALA A 320 -15.13 -14.22 2.19
C ALA A 320 -15.15 -14.63 3.67
N ARG A 321 -15.94 -13.93 4.50
CA ARG A 321 -16.17 -14.28 5.91
C ARG A 321 -16.77 -15.67 6.05
N SER A 322 -17.88 -15.96 5.38
CA SER A 322 -18.56 -17.25 5.43
C SER A 322 -17.67 -18.38 4.94
N GLY A 323 -16.90 -18.15 3.84
CA GLY A 323 -15.91 -19.10 3.34
C GLY A 323 -14.80 -19.38 4.35
N PHE A 324 -14.32 -18.34 5.05
CA PHE A 324 -13.32 -18.51 6.10
C PHE A 324 -13.88 -19.30 7.29
N ASP A 325 -15.09 -18.98 7.77
CA ASP A 325 -15.72 -19.67 8.89
C ASP A 325 -15.96 -21.15 8.55
N ALA A 326 -16.46 -21.46 7.34
CA ALA A 326 -16.63 -22.85 6.87
C ALA A 326 -15.30 -23.61 6.79
N ALA A 327 -14.24 -22.97 6.29
CA ALA A 327 -12.94 -23.59 6.15
C ALA A 327 -12.24 -23.89 7.48
N PHE A 328 -12.38 -22.98 8.47
CA PHE A 328 -11.60 -23.02 9.71
C PHE A 328 -12.40 -23.43 10.96
N THR A 329 -13.72 -23.29 10.93
CA THR A 329 -14.60 -23.67 12.06
C THR A 329 -15.25 -25.05 11.80
N GLU A 330 -15.66 -25.30 10.54
CA GLU A 330 -16.35 -26.53 10.16
C GLU A 330 -15.45 -27.53 9.41
N GLY A 331 -14.23 -27.13 9.08
CA GLY A 331 -13.29 -27.98 8.29
C GLY A 331 -13.72 -28.21 6.83
N LYS A 332 -14.71 -27.46 6.33
CA LYS A 332 -15.29 -27.59 4.99
C LYS A 332 -15.09 -26.32 4.17
N PRO A 333 -13.95 -26.14 3.49
CA PRO A 333 -13.73 -24.97 2.61
C PRO A 333 -14.76 -24.96 1.47
N GLN A 334 -15.33 -23.77 1.19
CA GLN A 334 -16.31 -23.60 0.10
C GLN A 334 -15.64 -23.44 -1.27
N GLU A 335 -14.40 -22.98 -1.32
CA GLU A 335 -13.64 -22.78 -2.55
C GLU A 335 -12.29 -23.46 -2.49
N PHE A 336 -11.93 -24.11 -3.60
CA PHE A 336 -10.65 -24.73 -3.83
C PHE A 336 -9.98 -24.11 -5.05
N MET A 337 -8.69 -23.82 -4.96
CA MET A 337 -7.92 -23.49 -6.16
C MET A 337 -7.76 -24.76 -7.02
N GLU A 338 -8.29 -24.71 -8.24
CA GLU A 338 -8.22 -25.83 -9.17
C GLU A 338 -6.79 -25.98 -9.70
N VAL A 339 -6.19 -27.15 -9.50
CA VAL A 339 -4.84 -27.50 -9.95
C VAL A 339 -4.94 -28.70 -10.90
N ARG A 340 -4.46 -28.52 -12.12
CA ARG A 340 -4.32 -29.59 -13.12
C ARG A 340 -2.85 -29.80 -13.39
N LEU A 341 -2.41 -31.03 -13.37
CA LEU A 341 -0.98 -31.33 -13.46
C LEU A 341 -0.46 -31.37 -14.92
N PHE A 342 -1.28 -31.74 -15.89
CA PHE A 342 -0.89 -31.82 -17.32
C PHE A 342 0.51 -32.40 -17.55
N GLY A 343 0.86 -33.49 -16.84
CA GLY A 343 2.18 -34.09 -16.91
C GLY A 343 3.32 -33.37 -16.17
N LYS A 344 3.04 -32.25 -15.48
CA LYS A 344 4.02 -31.52 -14.67
C LYS A 344 4.15 -32.14 -13.27
N GLU A 345 5.30 -31.92 -12.63
CA GLU A 345 5.45 -32.18 -11.21
C GLU A 345 4.49 -31.28 -10.39
N ILE A 346 3.94 -31.82 -9.30
CA ILE A 346 3.04 -31.07 -8.40
C ILE A 346 3.66 -29.77 -7.92
N ALA A 347 4.96 -29.74 -7.63
CA ALA A 347 5.66 -28.53 -7.20
C ALA A 347 5.61 -27.41 -8.25
N GLU A 348 5.74 -27.75 -9.52
CA GLU A 348 5.69 -26.80 -10.64
C GLU A 348 4.29 -26.25 -10.83
N ALA A 349 3.29 -27.11 -10.81
CA ALA A 349 1.88 -26.70 -10.91
C ALA A 349 1.47 -25.78 -9.76
N LEU A 350 1.93 -26.06 -8.54
CA LEU A 350 1.67 -25.21 -7.37
C LEU A 350 2.41 -23.87 -7.44
N MET A 351 3.63 -23.83 -7.98
CA MET A 351 4.39 -22.59 -8.18
C MET A 351 3.77 -21.69 -9.26
N GLU A 352 3.33 -22.27 -10.38
CA GLU A 352 2.63 -21.55 -11.44
C GLU A 352 1.35 -20.84 -10.94
N LYS A 353 0.65 -21.49 -10.01
CA LYS A 353 -0.55 -20.93 -9.37
C LYS A 353 -0.24 -20.03 -8.17
N ASN A 354 1.05 -19.77 -7.88
CA ASN A 354 1.50 -19.02 -6.70
C ASN A 354 0.99 -19.58 -5.36
N ILE A 355 0.76 -20.88 -5.30
CA ILE A 355 0.32 -21.61 -4.10
C ILE A 355 1.51 -21.83 -3.17
N ILE A 356 2.68 -22.07 -3.72
CA ILE A 356 3.97 -22.13 -3.03
C ILE A 356 5.00 -21.26 -3.73
N ALA A 357 6.00 -20.78 -3.01
CA ALA A 357 7.05 -19.95 -3.56
C ALA A 357 8.22 -20.75 -4.15
N SER A 358 8.43 -21.99 -3.70
CA SER A 358 9.54 -22.84 -4.16
C SER A 358 9.32 -24.33 -3.87
N LYS A 359 10.08 -25.20 -4.59
CA LYS A 359 10.14 -26.65 -4.31
C LYS A 359 10.60 -26.92 -2.86
N THR A 360 11.47 -26.06 -2.31
CA THR A 360 11.95 -26.18 -0.91
C THR A 360 10.82 -25.91 0.09
N GLU A 361 9.95 -24.94 -0.18
CA GLU A 361 8.77 -24.71 0.66
C GLU A 361 7.84 -25.92 0.71
N LEU A 362 7.60 -26.56 -0.43
CA LEU A 362 6.75 -27.76 -0.48
C LEU A 362 7.34 -28.89 0.37
N ARG A 363 8.65 -29.15 0.24
CA ARG A 363 9.33 -30.17 1.06
C ARG A 363 9.23 -29.86 2.55
N ARG A 364 9.47 -28.64 2.94
CA ARG A 364 9.32 -28.20 4.34
C ARG A 364 7.91 -28.45 4.86
N LEU A 365 6.88 -28.07 4.10
CA LEU A 365 5.47 -28.26 4.48
C LEU A 365 5.10 -29.75 4.61
N LEU A 366 5.67 -30.62 3.79
CA LEU A 366 5.49 -32.07 3.92
C LEU A 366 6.17 -32.61 5.19
N CYS A 367 7.43 -32.23 5.45
CA CYS A 367 8.14 -32.62 6.67
C CYS A 367 7.43 -32.14 7.95
N GLU A 368 6.84 -30.96 7.93
CA GLU A 368 6.05 -30.41 9.05
C GLU A 368 4.65 -31.05 9.19
N GLY A 369 4.27 -31.96 8.27
CA GLY A 369 2.93 -32.55 8.23
C GLY A 369 1.82 -31.52 8.01
N ALA A 370 2.16 -30.44 7.28
CA ALA A 370 1.28 -29.30 7.02
C ALA A 370 0.46 -29.46 5.72
N ILE A 371 0.57 -30.61 5.03
CA ILE A 371 -0.26 -30.94 3.87
C ILE A 371 -1.21 -32.08 4.28
N THR A 372 -2.51 -31.83 4.13
CA THR A 372 -3.56 -32.78 4.52
C THR A 372 -4.50 -33.01 3.34
N ASN A 373 -4.74 -34.28 3.02
CA ASN A 373 -5.84 -34.68 2.15
C ASN A 373 -7.15 -34.52 2.92
N LEU A 374 -8.06 -33.69 2.44
CA LEU A 374 -9.32 -33.36 3.12
C LEU A 374 -10.42 -34.41 2.88
N ASP A 375 -10.27 -35.21 1.82
CA ASP A 375 -11.24 -36.29 1.51
C ASP A 375 -11.04 -37.51 2.43
N SER A 376 -9.77 -37.81 2.77
CA SER A 376 -9.40 -38.93 3.67
C SER A 376 -8.99 -38.47 5.08
N ASN A 377 -8.85 -37.15 5.31
CA ASN A 377 -8.33 -36.54 6.54
C ASN A 377 -6.93 -37.05 6.95
N THR A 378 -6.08 -37.41 5.94
CA THR A 378 -4.73 -37.94 6.17
C THR A 378 -3.66 -36.89 5.83
N LYS A 379 -2.58 -36.88 6.63
CA LYS A 379 -1.40 -36.07 6.32
C LYS A 379 -0.62 -36.69 5.19
N MET A 380 -0.16 -35.87 4.25
CA MET A 380 0.64 -36.28 3.14
C MET A 380 2.11 -36.40 3.51
N GLY A 381 2.79 -37.41 3.04
CA GLY A 381 4.22 -37.61 3.15
C GLY A 381 4.98 -37.23 1.87
N GLU A 382 6.26 -37.66 1.79
CA GLU A 382 7.14 -37.32 0.64
C GLU A 382 6.66 -37.91 -0.69
N GLU A 383 5.85 -38.96 -0.65
CA GLU A 383 5.22 -39.56 -1.83
C GLU A 383 4.38 -38.52 -2.62
N PHE A 384 3.84 -37.53 -1.96
CA PHE A 384 3.07 -36.44 -2.58
C PHE A 384 3.89 -35.65 -3.60
N LEU A 385 5.23 -35.60 -3.46
CA LEU A 385 6.11 -34.95 -4.44
C LEU A 385 6.14 -35.69 -5.77
N LYS A 386 5.98 -37.01 -5.73
CA LYS A 386 6.06 -37.89 -6.92
C LYS A 386 4.69 -38.12 -7.53
N THR A 387 3.71 -38.32 -6.67
CA THR A 387 2.35 -38.69 -7.08
C THR A 387 1.36 -37.94 -6.18
N ALA A 388 0.80 -36.87 -6.71
CA ALA A 388 -0.27 -36.12 -6.03
C ALA A 388 -1.61 -36.65 -6.57
N PRO A 389 -2.32 -37.55 -5.85
CA PRO A 389 -3.57 -38.11 -6.33
C PRO A 389 -4.65 -37.02 -6.48
N PRO A 390 -5.63 -37.23 -7.37
CA PRO A 390 -6.80 -36.35 -7.44
C PRO A 390 -7.49 -36.26 -6.07
N GLY A 391 -7.92 -35.05 -5.68
CA GLY A 391 -8.54 -34.88 -4.39
C GLY A 391 -8.44 -33.46 -3.90
N LYS A 392 -8.99 -33.22 -2.71
CA LYS A 392 -8.99 -31.93 -2.03
C LYS A 392 -7.91 -31.90 -0.96
N TYR A 393 -7.09 -30.86 -0.99
CA TYR A 393 -5.95 -30.75 -0.08
C TYR A 393 -5.91 -29.40 0.61
N ARG A 394 -5.46 -29.42 1.87
CA ARG A 394 -5.01 -28.22 2.58
C ARG A 394 -3.49 -28.18 2.56
N ILE A 395 -2.91 -27.09 2.06
CA ILE A 395 -1.47 -26.83 2.02
C ILE A 395 -1.11 -25.73 3.01
N GLY A 396 -0.42 -26.07 4.08
CA GLY A 396 -0.18 -25.16 5.20
C GLY A 396 -1.47 -24.81 5.93
N LYS A 397 -1.56 -23.58 6.46
CA LYS A 397 -2.72 -23.15 7.27
C LYS A 397 -3.90 -22.64 6.45
N HIS A 398 -3.66 -22.09 5.25
CA HIS A 398 -4.65 -21.22 4.60
C HIS A 398 -4.89 -21.50 3.11
N ARG A 399 -4.22 -22.48 2.52
CA ARG A 399 -4.31 -22.78 1.07
C ARG A 399 -5.07 -24.07 0.86
N PHE A 400 -6.23 -23.98 0.18
CA PHE A 400 -7.07 -25.12 -0.16
C PHE A 400 -7.05 -25.31 -1.67
N ILE A 401 -6.70 -26.52 -2.11
CA ILE A 401 -6.57 -26.87 -3.53
C ILE A 401 -7.39 -28.12 -3.85
N LYS A 402 -7.84 -28.20 -5.09
CA LYS A 402 -8.39 -29.42 -5.66
C LYS A 402 -7.53 -29.83 -6.85
N ILE A 403 -6.91 -31.01 -6.73
CA ILE A 403 -6.14 -31.62 -7.79
C ILE A 403 -7.09 -32.47 -8.63
N HIS A 404 -7.12 -32.20 -9.93
CA HIS A 404 -7.85 -33.01 -10.90
C HIS A 404 -7.02 -34.18 -11.37
N GLY A 405 -7.68 -35.32 -11.65
CA GLY A 405 -7.08 -36.43 -12.36
C GLY A 405 -6.55 -35.97 -13.72
N SER A 406 -5.55 -36.67 -14.22
CA SER A 406 -5.14 -36.53 -15.62
C SER A 406 -6.32 -36.94 -16.49
N ASP A 407 -7.04 -35.97 -17.08
CA ASP A 407 -7.90 -36.26 -18.20
C ASP A 407 -6.99 -36.72 -19.35
N THR A 408 -6.90 -38.03 -19.52
CA THR A 408 -6.60 -38.61 -20.81
C THR A 408 -7.86 -38.43 -21.64
N ASP A 409 -7.90 -37.30 -22.40
CA ASP A 409 -8.54 -37.21 -23.73
C ASP A 409 -8.04 -35.92 -24.39
#